data_79aaf8d2e85a8c300980e1fc53642ebc
#
_entry.id   79aaf8d2e85a8c300980e1fc53642ebc
#
_cell.length_a   1.000
_cell.length_b   1.000
_cell.length_c   1.000
_cell.angle_alpha   90.00
_cell.angle_beta   90.00
_cell.angle_gamma   90.00
#
_symmetry.space_group_name_H-M   'P 1'
#
loop_
_entity.id
_entity.type
_entity.pdbx_description
1 polymer ?
#
loop_
_entity_poly.entity_id
_entity_poly.type
_entity_poly.pdbx_seq_one_letter_code
_entity_poly.pdbx_strand_id
1 'polypeptide(L)'
;MKEKVSVPFMLLGILFNVCLIAANLLETKVIQIGSLTVTAGLLVFPISYIINDCIAEVWGFKKARLIIWSGFAMNFFVVTLGLIAVAIPAAPFWEGEEHFDFVFGMAPRIVAASLMAFLVGSFLNAYVMSKMKIASQGRNFSARAILSTVVGETADSLIFFPVAFGGIIAWKELFIMLGIQIVLKSMYEVIILPVTIRVVKAIKQIDGSDVYDTDISYNVLKIKDI
;
A
#
# COMPACT_ATOMS: atom_id res chain seq x y z
N MET A 1 13.37 19.81 21.82
CA MET A 1 13.39 20.39 20.45
C MET A 1 12.21 19.79 19.69
N LYS A 2 11.38 20.59 19.01
CA LYS A 2 10.33 20.05 18.12
C LYS A 2 11.03 19.40 16.93
N GLU A 3 10.81 18.11 16.69
CA GLU A 3 11.30 17.45 15.47
C GLU A 3 10.76 18.20 14.26
N LYS A 4 11.64 18.66 13.39
CA LYS A 4 11.23 19.24 12.10
C LYS A 4 10.97 18.10 11.15
N VAL A 5 9.80 18.10 10.51
CA VAL A 5 9.50 17.15 9.44
C VAL A 5 10.33 17.52 8.21
N SER A 6 11.10 16.57 7.68
CA SER A 6 11.86 16.82 6.46
C SER A 6 10.97 16.89 5.22
N VAL A 7 11.38 17.71 4.25
CA VAL A 7 10.62 17.86 2.99
C VAL A 7 10.50 16.53 2.23
N PRO A 8 11.58 15.71 2.07
CA PRO A 8 11.45 14.40 1.43
C PRO A 8 10.46 13.47 2.12
N PHE A 9 10.45 13.41 3.47
CA PHE A 9 9.51 12.59 4.21
C PHE A 9 8.05 13.04 3.99
N MET A 10 7.82 14.34 4.03
CA MET A 10 6.48 14.90 3.76
C MET A 10 6.00 14.56 2.35
N LEU A 11 6.85 14.75 1.33
CA LEU A 11 6.49 14.46 -0.06
C LEU A 11 6.22 12.99 -0.30
N LEU A 12 7.04 12.08 0.26
CA LEU A 12 6.79 10.64 0.17
C LEU A 12 5.52 10.24 0.90
N GLY A 13 5.23 10.84 2.06
CA GLY A 13 3.99 10.59 2.79
C GLY A 13 2.75 11.03 2.02
N ILE A 14 2.79 12.20 1.38
CA ILE A 14 1.71 12.67 0.50
C ILE A 14 1.54 11.72 -0.68
N LEU A 15 2.64 11.37 -1.37
CA LEU A 15 2.60 10.49 -2.53
C LEU A 15 2.06 9.10 -2.17
N PHE A 16 2.46 8.55 -1.03
CA PHE A 16 1.93 7.29 -0.50
C PHE A 16 0.40 7.32 -0.35
N ASN A 17 -0.13 8.37 0.30
CA ASN A 17 -1.57 8.52 0.50
C ASN A 17 -2.31 8.67 -0.84
N VAL A 18 -1.78 9.48 -1.76
CA VAL A 18 -2.37 9.66 -3.10
C VAL A 18 -2.38 8.36 -3.89
N CYS A 19 -1.26 7.61 -3.89
CA CYS A 19 -1.17 6.32 -4.57
C CYS A 19 -2.15 5.30 -3.99
N LEU A 20 -2.30 5.24 -2.67
CA LEU A 20 -3.22 4.31 -2.02
C LEU A 20 -4.68 4.61 -2.36
N ILE A 21 -5.09 5.88 -2.33
CA ILE A 21 -6.45 6.30 -2.69
C ILE A 21 -6.70 6.05 -4.18
N ALA A 22 -5.75 6.43 -5.03
CA ALA A 22 -5.86 6.22 -6.48
C ALA A 22 -5.94 4.73 -6.83
N ALA A 23 -5.13 3.87 -6.17
CA ALA A 23 -5.18 2.43 -6.38
C ALA A 23 -6.57 1.86 -6.09
N ASN A 24 -7.19 2.21 -4.95
CA ASN A 24 -8.52 1.74 -4.59
C ASN A 24 -9.60 2.17 -5.59
N LEU A 25 -9.55 3.40 -6.08
CA LEU A 25 -10.49 3.85 -7.11
C LEU A 25 -10.26 3.13 -8.45
N LEU A 26 -9.01 2.90 -8.82
CA LEU A 26 -8.65 2.20 -10.05
C LEU A 26 -8.96 0.70 -9.98
N GLU A 27 -8.99 0.08 -8.81
CA GLU A 27 -9.35 -1.33 -8.65
C GLU A 27 -10.78 -1.66 -9.10
N THR A 28 -11.66 -0.66 -9.20
CA THR A 28 -13.00 -0.81 -9.75
C THR A 28 -12.99 -1.21 -11.23
N LYS A 29 -11.89 -0.92 -11.95
CA LYS A 29 -11.75 -1.25 -13.37
C LYS A 29 -10.94 -2.53 -13.54
N VAL A 30 -11.53 -3.54 -14.16
CA VAL A 30 -10.82 -4.73 -14.64
C VAL A 30 -10.25 -4.44 -16.03
N ILE A 31 -8.97 -4.72 -16.22
CA ILE A 31 -8.24 -4.52 -17.48
C ILE A 31 -7.64 -5.84 -17.95
N GLN A 32 -7.38 -5.91 -19.24
CA GLN A 32 -6.74 -7.06 -19.88
C GLN A 32 -5.37 -6.64 -20.42
N ILE A 33 -4.32 -7.36 -20.02
CA ILE A 33 -2.95 -7.18 -20.50
C ILE A 33 -2.52 -8.50 -21.14
N GLY A 34 -2.57 -8.55 -22.47
CA GLY A 34 -2.38 -9.80 -23.22
C GLY A 34 -3.47 -10.83 -22.87
N SER A 35 -3.09 -11.98 -22.32
CA SER A 35 -4.01 -13.02 -21.84
C SER A 35 -4.35 -12.91 -20.35
N LEU A 36 -3.74 -11.96 -19.65
CA LEU A 36 -3.92 -11.80 -18.20
C LEU A 36 -5.01 -10.78 -17.89
N THR A 37 -5.93 -11.17 -17.05
CA THR A 37 -6.98 -10.28 -16.50
C THR A 37 -6.55 -9.82 -15.12
N VAL A 38 -6.46 -8.49 -14.92
CA VAL A 38 -6.01 -7.85 -13.68
C VAL A 38 -6.86 -6.61 -13.38
N THR A 39 -6.74 -6.06 -12.18
CA THR A 39 -7.35 -4.77 -11.87
C THR A 39 -6.44 -3.61 -12.28
N ALA A 40 -7.01 -2.45 -12.61
CA ALA A 40 -6.22 -1.27 -12.95
C ALA A 40 -5.45 -0.71 -11.74
N GLY A 41 -5.80 -1.08 -10.52
CA GLY A 41 -5.05 -0.79 -9.30
C GLY A 41 -3.60 -1.28 -9.37
N LEU A 42 -3.30 -2.36 -10.13
CA LEU A 42 -1.94 -2.84 -10.36
C LEU A 42 -0.98 -1.76 -10.89
N LEU A 43 -1.47 -0.74 -11.58
CA LEU A 43 -0.63 0.35 -12.10
C LEU A 43 -0.02 1.23 -11.01
N VAL A 44 -0.68 1.35 -9.88
CA VAL A 44 -0.33 2.33 -8.83
C VAL A 44 -0.04 1.67 -7.49
N PHE A 45 -0.74 0.58 -7.16
CA PHE A 45 -0.63 -0.07 -5.86
C PHE A 45 0.82 -0.46 -5.49
N PRO A 46 1.66 -1.03 -6.39
CA PRO A 46 3.04 -1.36 -6.07
C PRO A 46 3.89 -0.14 -5.69
N ILE A 47 3.54 1.06 -6.19
CA ILE A 47 4.24 2.30 -5.85
C ILE A 47 4.12 2.59 -4.35
N SER A 48 2.97 2.30 -3.74
CA SER A 48 2.78 2.52 -2.29
C SER A 48 3.70 1.63 -1.46
N TYR A 49 3.94 0.36 -1.86
CA TYR A 49 4.89 -0.52 -1.20
C TYR A 49 6.34 -0.02 -1.35
N ILE A 50 6.73 0.40 -2.55
CA ILE A 50 8.06 0.98 -2.81
C ILE A 50 8.29 2.22 -1.94
N ILE A 51 7.29 3.09 -1.80
CA ILE A 51 7.39 4.27 -0.94
C ILE A 51 7.51 3.86 0.53
N ASN A 52 6.73 2.86 0.97
CA ASN A 52 6.81 2.33 2.33
C ASN A 52 8.20 1.77 2.63
N ASP A 53 8.81 1.05 1.68
CA ASP A 53 10.18 0.55 1.78
C ASP A 53 11.21 1.70 1.87
N CYS A 54 11.05 2.75 1.06
CA CYS A 54 11.89 3.94 1.14
C CYS A 54 11.80 4.60 2.52
N ILE A 55 10.60 4.74 3.06
CA ILE A 55 10.35 5.34 4.37
C ILE A 55 10.94 4.46 5.49
N ALA A 56 10.70 3.16 5.46
CA ALA A 56 11.24 2.21 6.44
C ALA A 56 12.77 2.15 6.39
N GLU A 57 13.36 2.25 5.20
CA GLU A 57 14.82 2.24 5.01
C GLU A 57 15.50 3.50 5.53
N VAL A 58 14.91 4.67 5.30
CA VAL A 58 15.55 5.96 5.64
C VAL A 58 15.24 6.36 7.09
N TRP A 59 13.97 6.32 7.48
CA TRP A 59 13.49 6.85 8.76
C TRP A 59 13.03 5.79 9.76
N GLY A 60 13.09 4.51 9.38
CA GLY A 60 12.78 3.38 10.23
C GLY A 60 11.27 3.08 10.41
N PHE A 61 10.98 2.01 11.15
CA PHE A 61 9.63 1.48 11.34
C PHE A 61 8.66 2.45 12.01
N LYS A 62 9.13 3.30 12.94
CA LYS A 62 8.25 4.29 13.62
C LYS A 62 7.62 5.25 12.62
N LYS A 63 8.40 5.80 11.69
CA LYS A 63 7.90 6.72 10.65
C LYS A 63 7.08 5.99 9.59
N ALA A 64 7.46 4.76 9.21
CA ALA A 64 6.64 3.92 8.34
C ALA A 64 5.26 3.66 8.99
N ARG A 65 5.21 3.31 10.27
CA ARG A 65 3.96 3.14 11.02
C ARG A 65 3.06 4.38 10.99
N LEU A 66 3.63 5.59 11.15
CA LEU A 66 2.87 6.84 11.03
C LEU A 66 2.21 6.98 9.66
N ILE A 67 2.98 6.74 8.59
CA ILE A 67 2.48 6.88 7.21
C ILE A 67 1.44 5.80 6.88
N ILE A 68 1.63 4.56 7.34
CA ILE A 68 0.64 3.48 7.16
C ILE A 68 -0.69 3.86 7.82
N TRP A 69 -0.67 4.33 9.08
CA TRP A 69 -1.89 4.78 9.76
C TRP A 69 -2.53 6.01 9.11
N SER A 70 -1.71 6.95 8.62
CA SER A 70 -2.20 8.09 7.84
C SER A 70 -2.90 7.61 6.56
N GLY A 71 -2.28 6.70 5.81
CA GLY A 71 -2.86 6.12 4.60
C GLY A 71 -4.18 5.41 4.87
N PHE A 72 -4.26 4.62 5.94
CA PHE A 72 -5.49 3.98 6.37
C PHE A 72 -6.58 5.01 6.68
N ALA A 73 -6.27 6.03 7.49
CA ALA A 73 -7.24 7.05 7.88
C ALA A 73 -7.75 7.86 6.67
N MET A 74 -6.83 8.25 5.76
CA MET A 74 -7.20 9.01 4.55
C MET A 74 -8.01 8.16 3.58
N ASN A 75 -7.65 6.90 3.40
CA ASN A 75 -8.40 5.98 2.55
C ASN A 75 -9.81 5.73 3.10
N PHE A 76 -9.92 5.46 4.41
CA PHE A 76 -11.22 5.32 5.08
C PHE A 76 -12.09 6.58 4.94
N PHE A 77 -11.48 7.75 5.10
CA PHE A 77 -12.17 9.04 4.93
C PHE A 77 -12.74 9.21 3.51
N VAL A 78 -11.93 8.98 2.46
CA VAL A 78 -12.37 9.12 1.06
C VAL A 78 -13.47 8.11 0.72
N VAL A 79 -13.33 6.85 1.17
CA VAL A 79 -14.35 5.82 0.95
C VAL A 79 -15.65 6.20 1.65
N THR A 80 -15.59 6.70 2.89
CA THR A 80 -16.79 7.14 3.62
C THR A 80 -17.48 8.30 2.92
N LEU A 81 -16.71 9.30 2.43
CA LEU A 81 -17.28 10.40 1.64
C LEU A 81 -17.92 9.92 0.34
N GLY A 82 -17.30 8.96 -0.35
CA GLY A 82 -17.85 8.34 -1.55
C GLY A 82 -19.20 7.65 -1.27
N LEU A 83 -19.28 6.85 -0.19
CA LEU A 83 -20.54 6.19 0.21
C LEU A 83 -21.63 7.19 0.61
N ILE A 84 -21.28 8.28 1.28
CA ILE A 84 -22.23 9.35 1.60
C ILE A 84 -22.73 10.00 0.31
N ALA A 85 -21.86 10.27 -0.66
CA ALA A 85 -22.26 10.86 -1.94
C ALA A 85 -23.18 9.94 -2.74
N VAL A 86 -22.92 8.62 -2.78
CA VAL A 86 -23.81 7.60 -3.38
C VAL A 86 -25.19 7.56 -2.73
N ALA A 87 -25.26 7.78 -1.40
CA ALA A 87 -26.54 7.80 -0.68
C ALA A 87 -27.41 9.04 -0.92
N ILE A 88 -26.85 10.09 -1.55
CA ILE A 88 -27.56 11.33 -1.88
C ILE A 88 -28.11 11.21 -3.30
N PRO A 89 -29.44 11.37 -3.52
CA PRO A 89 -30.02 11.26 -4.86
C PRO A 89 -29.41 12.25 -5.84
N ALA A 90 -29.19 11.81 -7.06
CA ALA A 90 -28.67 12.66 -8.14
C ALA A 90 -29.65 13.75 -8.55
N ALA A 91 -29.14 14.84 -9.11
CA ALA A 91 -29.98 15.87 -9.73
C ALA A 91 -30.73 15.26 -10.93
N PRO A 92 -32.03 15.62 -11.16
CA PRO A 92 -32.87 14.98 -12.19
C PRO A 92 -32.33 15.08 -13.64
N PHE A 93 -31.44 15.99 -13.90
CA PHE A 93 -30.83 16.22 -15.22
C PHE A 93 -29.44 15.57 -15.39
N TRP A 94 -28.92 14.92 -14.35
CA TRP A 94 -27.58 14.34 -14.36
C TRP A 94 -27.62 12.83 -14.62
N GLU A 95 -27.06 12.41 -15.75
CA GLU A 95 -27.12 11.02 -16.23
C GLU A 95 -25.94 10.14 -15.72
N GLY A 96 -25.05 10.71 -14.90
CA GLY A 96 -23.82 10.03 -14.45
C GLY A 96 -23.96 9.17 -13.19
N GLU A 97 -25.15 9.06 -12.57
CA GLU A 97 -25.38 8.41 -11.28
C GLU A 97 -24.91 6.95 -11.28
N GLU A 98 -25.33 6.14 -12.24
CA GLU A 98 -24.96 4.73 -12.34
C GLU A 98 -23.43 4.55 -12.43
N HIS A 99 -22.72 5.41 -13.15
CA HIS A 99 -21.27 5.33 -13.29
C HIS A 99 -20.54 5.80 -12.03
N PHE A 100 -21.06 6.81 -11.37
CA PHE A 100 -20.53 7.28 -10.09
C PHE A 100 -20.71 6.24 -9.00
N ASP A 101 -21.92 5.69 -8.90
CA ASP A 101 -22.28 4.66 -7.92
C ASP A 101 -21.47 3.37 -8.15
N PHE A 102 -21.17 3.02 -9.40
CA PHE A 102 -20.29 1.90 -9.71
C PHE A 102 -18.87 2.09 -9.13
N VAL A 103 -18.32 3.31 -9.23
CA VAL A 103 -16.95 3.58 -8.75
C VAL A 103 -16.90 3.71 -7.24
N PHE A 104 -17.84 4.45 -6.63
CA PHE A 104 -17.81 4.78 -5.20
C PHE A 104 -18.70 3.88 -4.35
N GLY A 105 -19.70 3.24 -4.93
CA GLY A 105 -20.62 2.31 -4.27
C GLY A 105 -20.07 0.89 -4.19
N MET A 106 -18.76 0.71 -4.21
CA MET A 106 -18.13 -0.60 -4.03
C MET A 106 -18.76 -1.31 -2.83
N ALA A 107 -19.10 -2.58 -2.99
CA ALA A 107 -19.68 -3.36 -1.91
C ALA A 107 -18.86 -3.18 -0.62
N PRO A 108 -19.46 -2.81 0.50
CA PRO A 108 -18.75 -2.54 1.77
C PRO A 108 -17.77 -3.66 2.18
N ARG A 109 -18.09 -4.88 1.77
CA ARG A 109 -17.24 -6.05 1.96
C ARG A 109 -15.89 -5.94 1.26
N ILE A 110 -15.86 -5.47 -0.01
CA ILE A 110 -14.61 -5.30 -0.78
C ILE A 110 -13.75 -4.20 -0.15
N VAL A 111 -14.38 -3.09 0.23
CA VAL A 111 -13.68 -1.97 0.89
C VAL A 111 -13.10 -2.39 2.24
N ALA A 112 -13.88 -3.08 3.08
CA ALA A 112 -13.39 -3.58 4.36
C ALA A 112 -12.25 -4.59 4.17
N ALA A 113 -12.35 -5.49 3.19
CA ALA A 113 -11.29 -6.44 2.85
C ALA A 113 -10.01 -5.72 2.43
N SER A 114 -10.11 -4.71 1.55
CA SER A 114 -8.97 -3.90 1.06
C SER A 114 -8.28 -3.17 2.21
N LEU A 115 -9.05 -2.51 3.10
CA LEU A 115 -8.48 -1.79 4.24
C LEU A 115 -7.76 -2.72 5.23
N MET A 116 -8.34 -3.87 5.54
CA MET A 116 -7.70 -4.86 6.44
C MET A 116 -6.43 -5.45 5.81
N ALA A 117 -6.51 -5.84 4.54
CA ALA A 117 -5.40 -6.40 3.79
C ALA A 117 -4.23 -5.40 3.72
N PHE A 118 -4.52 -4.15 3.35
CA PHE A 118 -3.55 -3.07 3.30
C PHE A 118 -2.83 -2.85 4.64
N LEU A 119 -3.58 -2.79 5.76
CA LEU A 119 -2.94 -2.61 7.06
C LEU A 119 -1.97 -3.75 7.37
N VAL A 120 -2.41 -4.99 7.25
CA VAL A 120 -1.58 -6.16 7.59
C VAL A 120 -0.39 -6.26 6.64
N GLY A 121 -0.62 -6.13 5.32
CA GLY A 121 0.44 -6.19 4.31
C GLY A 121 1.50 -5.11 4.51
N SER A 122 1.09 -3.85 4.67
CA SER A 122 2.00 -2.72 4.84
C SER A 122 2.82 -2.79 6.13
N PHE A 123 2.21 -3.24 7.25
CA PHE A 123 2.95 -3.41 8.49
C PHE A 123 3.93 -4.57 8.44
N LEU A 124 3.56 -5.70 7.81
CA LEU A 124 4.48 -6.81 7.61
C LEU A 124 5.65 -6.43 6.70
N ASN A 125 5.38 -5.74 5.61
CA ASN A 125 6.42 -5.19 4.73
C ASN A 125 7.40 -4.32 5.53
N ALA A 126 6.91 -3.30 6.23
CA ALA A 126 7.75 -2.39 7.03
C ALA A 126 8.52 -3.11 8.14
N TYR A 127 7.90 -4.10 8.80
CA TYR A 127 8.52 -4.92 9.83
C TYR A 127 9.68 -5.75 9.26
N VAL A 128 9.46 -6.45 8.16
CA VAL A 128 10.47 -7.28 7.49
C VAL A 128 11.62 -6.42 7.02
N MET A 129 11.35 -5.27 6.37
CA MET A 129 12.36 -4.31 5.92
C MET A 129 13.25 -3.85 7.07
N SER A 130 12.65 -3.44 8.20
CA SER A 130 13.36 -2.98 9.39
C SER A 130 14.21 -4.09 10.01
N LYS A 131 13.66 -5.28 10.25
CA LYS A 131 14.38 -6.43 10.82
C LYS A 131 15.55 -6.88 9.94
N MET A 132 15.34 -6.96 8.64
CA MET A 132 16.39 -7.32 7.70
C MET A 132 17.48 -6.26 7.61
N LYS A 133 17.16 -4.97 7.77
CA LYS A 133 18.14 -3.89 7.82
C LYS A 133 19.09 -4.06 9.00
N ILE A 134 18.56 -4.36 10.19
CA ILE A 134 19.35 -4.63 11.39
C ILE A 134 20.23 -5.86 11.17
N ALA A 135 19.64 -6.99 10.75
CA ALA A 135 20.36 -8.26 10.55
C ALA A 135 21.48 -8.17 9.50
N SER A 136 21.27 -7.41 8.43
CA SER A 136 22.25 -7.21 7.35
C SER A 136 23.21 -6.04 7.58
N GLN A 137 23.09 -5.33 8.70
CA GLN A 137 23.86 -4.11 8.98
C GLN A 137 23.76 -3.07 7.83
N GLY A 138 22.55 -2.89 7.30
CA GLY A 138 22.25 -1.97 6.21
C GLY A 138 22.65 -2.45 4.80
N ARG A 139 23.27 -3.64 4.68
CA ARG A 139 23.67 -4.18 3.37
C ARG A 139 22.47 -4.75 2.61
N ASN A 140 22.70 -5.00 1.31
CA ASN A 140 21.76 -5.71 0.42
C ASN A 140 20.32 -5.13 0.43
N PHE A 141 20.20 -3.81 0.27
CA PHE A 141 18.89 -3.13 0.20
C PHE A 141 17.94 -3.82 -0.79
N SER A 142 18.44 -4.19 -1.99
CA SER A 142 17.64 -4.87 -3.03
C SER A 142 16.97 -6.15 -2.55
N ALA A 143 17.71 -7.02 -1.86
CA ALA A 143 17.14 -8.25 -1.32
C ALA A 143 16.11 -7.96 -0.22
N ARG A 144 16.35 -6.94 0.60
CA ARG A 144 15.41 -6.53 1.65
C ARG A 144 14.10 -5.99 1.08
N ALA A 145 14.19 -5.11 0.07
CA ALA A 145 13.04 -4.55 -0.62
C ALA A 145 12.19 -5.67 -1.25
N ILE A 146 12.79 -6.54 -2.06
CA ILE A 146 12.04 -7.63 -2.73
C ILE A 146 11.40 -8.57 -1.69
N LEU A 147 12.15 -8.99 -0.66
CA LEU A 147 11.62 -9.93 0.33
C LEU A 147 10.52 -9.31 1.21
N SER A 148 10.67 -8.05 1.61
CA SER A 148 9.64 -7.34 2.38
C SER A 148 8.35 -7.18 1.58
N THR A 149 8.45 -6.84 0.29
CA THR A 149 7.30 -6.75 -0.60
C THR A 149 6.64 -8.10 -0.82
N VAL A 150 7.39 -9.16 -1.13
CA VAL A 150 6.80 -10.50 -1.30
C VAL A 150 6.03 -10.92 -0.05
N VAL A 151 6.55 -10.68 1.15
CA VAL A 151 5.86 -11.00 2.41
C VAL A 151 4.62 -10.12 2.60
N GLY A 152 4.74 -8.81 2.39
CA GLY A 152 3.63 -7.87 2.52
C GLY A 152 2.49 -8.18 1.55
N GLU A 153 2.81 -8.36 0.26
CA GLU A 153 1.84 -8.67 -0.81
C GLU A 153 1.19 -10.04 -0.63
N THR A 154 1.95 -11.02 -0.13
CA THR A 154 1.37 -12.34 0.18
C THR A 154 0.33 -12.23 1.28
N ALA A 155 0.64 -11.50 2.35
CA ALA A 155 -0.29 -11.30 3.46
C ALA A 155 -1.52 -10.47 3.05
N ASP A 156 -1.30 -9.39 2.27
CA ASP A 156 -2.37 -8.58 1.69
C ASP A 156 -3.33 -9.46 0.86
N SER A 157 -2.79 -10.20 -0.09
CA SER A 157 -3.56 -11.04 -1.00
C SER A 157 -4.30 -12.19 -0.27
N LEU A 158 -3.67 -12.82 0.73
CA LEU A 158 -4.28 -13.87 1.55
C LEU A 158 -5.47 -13.37 2.39
N ILE A 159 -5.52 -12.09 2.70
CA ILE A 159 -6.64 -11.48 3.40
C ILE A 159 -7.67 -10.97 2.40
N PHE A 160 -7.23 -10.20 1.41
CA PHE A 160 -8.10 -9.54 0.45
C PHE A 160 -8.98 -10.53 -0.32
N PHE A 161 -8.37 -11.48 -1.02
CA PHE A 161 -9.11 -12.36 -1.92
C PHE A 161 -10.17 -13.22 -1.22
N PRO A 162 -9.89 -13.92 -0.11
CA PRO A 162 -10.91 -14.69 0.60
C PRO A 162 -12.02 -13.82 1.20
N VAL A 163 -11.69 -12.65 1.75
CA VAL A 163 -12.70 -11.78 2.36
C VAL A 163 -13.55 -11.09 1.29
N ALA A 164 -12.96 -10.58 0.21
CA ALA A 164 -13.66 -9.91 -0.87
C ALA A 164 -14.51 -10.86 -1.72
N PHE A 165 -13.94 -12.01 -2.12
CA PHE A 165 -14.51 -12.89 -3.15
C PHE A 165 -14.87 -14.30 -2.66
N GLY A 166 -14.59 -14.64 -1.40
CA GLY A 166 -14.94 -15.95 -0.82
C GLY A 166 -16.44 -16.20 -0.90
N GLY A 167 -16.83 -17.36 -1.47
CA GLY A 167 -18.23 -17.71 -1.74
C GLY A 167 -18.82 -17.09 -3.02
N ILE A 168 -18.10 -16.21 -3.73
CA ILE A 168 -18.50 -15.61 -5.02
C ILE A 168 -17.73 -16.29 -6.15
N ILE A 169 -16.43 -16.48 -5.97
CA ILE A 169 -15.53 -17.14 -6.93
C ILE A 169 -15.14 -18.51 -6.36
N ALA A 170 -15.02 -19.52 -7.25
CA ALA A 170 -14.55 -20.83 -6.84
C ALA A 170 -13.12 -20.75 -6.26
N TRP A 171 -12.86 -21.50 -5.20
CA TRP A 171 -11.59 -21.41 -4.47
C TRP A 171 -10.35 -21.63 -5.35
N LYS A 172 -10.46 -22.52 -6.35
CA LYS A 172 -9.37 -22.80 -7.28
C LYS A 172 -8.97 -21.56 -8.09
N GLU A 173 -9.94 -20.88 -8.69
CA GLU A 173 -9.74 -19.66 -9.48
C GLU A 173 -9.23 -18.53 -8.60
N LEU A 174 -9.76 -18.43 -7.39
CA LEU A 174 -9.36 -17.42 -6.40
C LEU A 174 -7.88 -17.58 -6.03
N PHE A 175 -7.39 -18.80 -5.77
CA PHE A 175 -5.97 -19.03 -5.48
C PHE A 175 -5.06 -18.81 -6.68
N ILE A 176 -5.53 -19.08 -7.89
CA ILE A 176 -4.79 -18.76 -9.12
C ILE A 176 -4.65 -17.25 -9.29
N MET A 177 -5.74 -16.48 -9.15
CA MET A 177 -5.71 -15.02 -9.21
C MET A 177 -4.79 -14.42 -8.14
N LEU A 178 -4.87 -14.91 -6.90
CA LEU A 178 -4.00 -14.52 -5.80
C LEU A 178 -2.52 -14.74 -6.14
N GLY A 179 -2.16 -15.91 -6.65
CA GLY A 179 -0.78 -16.21 -7.05
C GLY A 179 -0.27 -15.32 -8.18
N ILE A 180 -1.09 -15.08 -9.21
CA ILE A 180 -0.76 -14.17 -10.33
C ILE A 180 -0.53 -12.75 -9.79
N GLN A 181 -1.39 -12.26 -8.91
CA GLN A 181 -1.31 -10.92 -8.34
C GLN A 181 0.00 -10.72 -7.57
N ILE A 182 0.37 -11.67 -6.69
CA ILE A 182 1.65 -11.61 -5.94
C ILE A 182 2.84 -11.56 -6.90
N VAL A 183 2.86 -12.43 -7.92
CA VAL A 183 3.95 -12.48 -8.88
C VAL A 183 4.07 -11.17 -9.66
N LEU A 184 2.96 -10.64 -10.19
CA LEU A 184 2.98 -9.41 -10.99
C LEU A 184 3.41 -8.19 -10.17
N LYS A 185 2.92 -8.06 -8.94
CA LYS A 185 3.30 -6.96 -8.04
C LYS A 185 4.79 -7.06 -7.65
N SER A 186 5.26 -8.27 -7.32
CA SER A 186 6.69 -8.48 -7.02
C SER A 186 7.59 -8.23 -8.23
N MET A 187 7.17 -8.62 -9.44
CA MET A 187 7.90 -8.31 -10.68
C MET A 187 7.97 -6.80 -10.94
N TYR A 188 6.87 -6.09 -10.68
CA TYR A 188 6.85 -4.63 -10.81
C TYR A 188 7.94 -4.00 -9.94
N GLU A 189 8.07 -4.43 -8.69
CA GLU A 189 9.11 -3.93 -7.80
C GLU A 189 10.53 -4.24 -8.30
N VAL A 190 10.78 -5.47 -8.76
CA VAL A 190 12.08 -5.85 -9.33
C VAL A 190 12.47 -4.94 -10.51
N ILE A 191 11.51 -4.61 -11.38
CA ILE A 191 11.73 -3.73 -12.53
C ILE A 191 12.07 -2.30 -12.09
N ILE A 192 11.36 -1.79 -11.07
CA ILE A 192 11.55 -0.41 -10.57
C ILE A 192 12.72 -0.29 -9.57
N LEU A 193 13.22 -1.40 -9.03
CA LEU A 193 14.27 -1.43 -8.00
C LEU A 193 15.50 -0.56 -8.31
N PRO A 194 16.04 -0.49 -9.54
CA PRO A 194 17.15 0.41 -9.85
C PRO A 194 16.84 1.90 -9.61
N VAL A 195 15.56 2.29 -9.82
CA VAL A 195 15.08 3.66 -9.53
C VAL A 195 14.97 3.84 -8.02
N THR A 196 14.34 2.89 -7.32
CA THR A 196 14.19 2.90 -5.87
C THR A 196 15.54 3.06 -5.15
N ILE A 197 16.57 2.34 -5.57
CA ILE A 197 17.92 2.44 -5.00
C ILE A 197 18.48 3.87 -5.15
N ARG A 198 18.30 4.49 -6.32
CA ARG A 198 18.77 5.86 -6.55
C ARG A 198 18.02 6.87 -5.68
N VAL A 199 16.70 6.72 -5.58
CA VAL A 199 15.83 7.56 -4.75
C VAL A 199 16.24 7.46 -3.28
N VAL A 200 16.38 6.25 -2.73
CA VAL A 200 16.81 6.04 -1.34
C VAL A 200 18.16 6.67 -1.07
N LYS A 201 19.15 6.48 -1.96
CA LYS A 201 20.47 7.10 -1.81
C LYS A 201 20.40 8.63 -1.80
N ALA A 202 19.65 9.22 -2.73
CA ALA A 202 19.46 10.66 -2.81
C ALA A 202 18.79 11.21 -1.55
N ILE A 203 17.75 10.54 -1.06
CA ILE A 203 17.04 10.96 0.15
C ILE A 203 17.97 10.89 1.38
N LYS A 204 18.71 9.79 1.57
CA LYS A 204 19.69 9.67 2.66
C LYS A 204 20.73 10.80 2.64
N GLN A 205 21.16 11.24 1.45
CA GLN A 205 22.11 12.35 1.31
C GLN A 205 21.48 13.71 1.64
N ILE A 206 20.23 13.95 1.19
CA ILE A 206 19.52 15.22 1.40
C ILE A 206 19.08 15.37 2.85
N ASP A 207 18.55 14.30 3.45
CA ASP A 207 17.94 14.30 4.78
C ASP A 207 18.97 14.03 5.89
N GLY A 208 20.11 13.41 5.55
CA GLY A 208 21.12 12.98 6.53
C GLY A 208 20.64 11.84 7.45
N SER A 209 19.53 11.20 7.12
CA SER A 209 18.89 10.15 7.95
C SER A 209 19.23 8.76 7.43
N ASP A 210 19.61 7.86 8.33
CA ASP A 210 19.75 6.42 8.11
C ASP A 210 19.50 5.67 9.41
N VAL A 211 18.22 5.49 9.75
CA VAL A 211 17.77 4.98 11.05
C VAL A 211 17.85 3.46 11.11
N TYR A 212 18.37 2.93 12.23
CA TYR A 212 18.35 1.52 12.58
C TYR A 212 17.46 1.29 13.80
N ASP A 213 16.48 0.41 13.67
CA ASP A 213 15.43 0.15 14.66
C ASP A 213 15.88 -0.83 15.76
N THR A 214 17.02 -0.58 16.43
CA THR A 214 17.60 -1.50 17.42
C THR A 214 16.80 -1.56 18.72
N ASP A 215 16.25 -0.44 19.18
CA ASP A 215 15.59 -0.32 20.48
C ASP A 215 14.16 0.24 20.38
N ILE A 216 13.38 -0.29 19.45
CA ILE A 216 12.00 0.16 19.22
C ILE A 216 10.96 -0.91 19.54
N SER A 217 9.74 -0.45 19.81
CA SER A 217 8.56 -1.30 19.87
C SER A 217 7.96 -1.48 18.48
N TYR A 218 7.84 -2.73 18.03
CA TYR A 218 7.12 -3.10 16.81
C TYR A 218 5.61 -3.21 17.00
N ASN A 219 5.08 -2.76 18.15
CA ASN A 219 3.63 -2.71 18.37
C ASN A 219 3.01 -1.67 17.42
N VAL A 220 2.20 -2.16 16.48
CA VAL A 220 1.55 -1.36 15.44
C VAL A 220 0.58 -0.31 16.00
N LEU A 221 -0.01 -0.57 17.19
CA LEU A 221 -0.98 0.32 17.85
C LEU A 221 -0.31 1.43 18.67
N LYS A 222 1.00 1.39 18.85
CA LYS A 222 1.73 2.35 19.68
C LYS A 222 2.03 3.64 18.91
N ILE A 223 0.98 4.42 18.63
CA ILE A 223 1.04 5.65 17.81
C ILE A 223 1.66 6.83 18.59
N LYS A 224 1.59 6.81 19.92
CA LYS A 224 2.04 7.95 20.77
C LYS A 224 3.56 8.15 20.85
N ASP A 225 4.34 7.18 20.40
CA ASP A 225 5.82 7.23 20.44
C ASP A 225 6.43 7.62 19.08
N ILE A 226 5.68 8.36 18.27
CA ILE A 226 6.07 8.79 16.93
C ILE A 226 6.77 10.14 16.97
#